data_53de42614e50903ca2a95e892888e0c2
#
_entry.id   53de42614e50903ca2a95e892888e0c2
#
_cell.length_a   1.000
_cell.length_b   1.000
_cell.length_c   1.000
_cell.angle_alpha   90.00
_cell.angle_beta   90.00
_cell.angle_gamma   90.00
#
_symmetry.space_group_name_H-M   'P 1'
#
loop_
_entity.id
_entity.type
_entity.pdbx_description
1 polymer ?
#
loop_
_entity_poly.entity_id
_entity_poly.type
_entity_poly.pdbx_seq_one_letter_code
_entity_poly.pdbx_strand_id
1 'polypeptide(L)'
;IKMNERLKELRKCLGVNQEEFSTKIGVTRSAISRLESGDINFTEQMIISICRAFNVNRAWLVEGVGDMFTNLPETILDELALQYELTDEEKDLVSDFCKLPKEQRNVVMAFLRGKK
;
A
#
# COMPACT_ATOMS: atom_id res chain seq x y z
N ILE A 1 18.20 -4.50 -3.09
CA ILE A 1 17.04 -4.47 -4.02
C ILE A 1 16.88 -3.09 -4.62
N LYS A 2 16.67 -3.04 -5.92
CA LYS A 2 16.47 -1.80 -6.65
C LYS A 2 15.02 -1.34 -6.60
N MET A 3 14.80 -0.05 -6.90
CA MET A 3 13.45 0.53 -6.88
C MET A 3 12.47 -0.19 -7.82
N ASN A 4 12.93 -0.60 -9.01
CA ASN A 4 12.09 -1.33 -9.94
C ASN A 4 11.61 -2.66 -9.36
N GLU A 5 12.44 -3.33 -8.60
CA GLU A 5 12.08 -4.59 -7.94
C GLU A 5 11.10 -4.34 -6.80
N ARG A 6 11.28 -3.25 -6.05
CA ARG A 6 10.34 -2.87 -4.98
C ARG A 6 8.97 -2.51 -5.55
N LEU A 7 8.93 -1.87 -6.72
CA LEU A 7 7.65 -1.57 -7.37
C LEU A 7 6.88 -2.85 -7.68
N LYS A 8 7.57 -3.85 -8.21
CA LYS A 8 6.96 -5.14 -8.50
C LYS A 8 6.48 -5.83 -7.24
N GLU A 9 7.28 -5.77 -6.18
CA GLU A 9 6.93 -6.32 -4.88
C GLU A 9 5.67 -5.64 -4.32
N LEU A 10 5.61 -4.32 -4.42
CA LEU A 10 4.45 -3.54 -4.00
C LEU A 10 3.19 -3.98 -4.75
N ARG A 11 3.29 -4.08 -6.07
CA ARG A 11 2.15 -4.48 -6.89
C ARG A 11 1.65 -5.87 -6.51
N LYS A 12 2.55 -6.81 -6.31
CA LYS A 12 2.19 -8.16 -5.87
C LYS A 12 1.55 -8.17 -4.49
N CYS A 13 2.08 -7.36 -3.60
CA CYS A 13 1.55 -7.23 -2.25
C CYS A 13 0.12 -6.68 -2.27
N LEU A 14 -0.17 -5.74 -3.18
CA LEU A 14 -1.50 -5.18 -3.34
C LEU A 14 -2.46 -6.15 -4.03
N GLY A 15 -1.95 -7.21 -4.65
CA GLY A 15 -2.78 -8.20 -5.34
C GLY A 15 -3.39 -7.67 -6.63
N VAL A 16 -2.72 -6.76 -7.32
CA VAL A 16 -3.21 -6.19 -8.57
C VAL A 16 -2.23 -6.51 -9.72
N ASN A 17 -2.76 -6.51 -10.94
CA ASN A 17 -1.92 -6.68 -12.12
C ASN A 17 -1.39 -5.33 -12.59
N GLN A 18 -0.54 -5.35 -13.63
CA GLN A 18 0.06 -4.11 -14.16
C GLN A 18 -0.99 -3.13 -14.69
N GLU A 19 -2.04 -3.64 -15.31
CA GLU A 19 -3.13 -2.83 -15.83
C GLU A 19 -3.86 -2.09 -14.72
N GLU A 20 -4.26 -2.81 -13.68
CA GLU A 20 -4.96 -2.23 -12.53
C GLU A 20 -4.09 -1.20 -11.82
N PHE A 21 -2.82 -1.51 -11.65
CA PHE A 21 -1.88 -0.60 -11.01
C PHE A 21 -1.73 0.69 -11.82
N SER A 22 -1.55 0.55 -13.14
CA SER A 22 -1.38 1.70 -14.03
C SER A 22 -2.60 2.61 -14.02
N THR A 23 -3.80 2.03 -14.01
CA THR A 23 -5.04 2.80 -13.95
C THR A 23 -5.11 3.65 -12.68
N LYS A 24 -4.69 3.09 -11.56
CA LYS A 24 -4.73 3.80 -10.26
C LYS A 24 -3.83 5.02 -10.22
N ILE A 25 -2.70 4.98 -10.90
CA ILE A 25 -1.74 6.09 -10.86
C ILE A 25 -1.77 6.95 -12.13
N GLY A 26 -2.65 6.62 -13.08
CA GLY A 26 -2.85 7.46 -14.26
C GLY A 26 -1.78 7.34 -15.33
N VAL A 27 -1.15 6.18 -15.46
CA VAL A 27 -0.16 5.92 -16.51
C VAL A 27 -0.58 4.70 -17.32
N THR A 28 0.16 4.39 -18.39
CA THR A 28 -0.14 3.22 -19.21
C THR A 28 0.43 1.95 -18.58
N ARG A 29 -0.17 0.82 -18.92
CA ARG A 29 0.37 -0.48 -18.51
C ARG A 29 1.81 -0.66 -19.02
N SER A 30 2.09 -0.19 -20.23
CA SER A 30 3.43 -0.26 -20.81
C SER A 30 4.46 0.47 -19.95
N ALA A 31 4.07 1.64 -19.38
CA ALA A 31 4.94 2.39 -18.49
C ALA A 31 5.26 1.59 -17.23
N ILE A 32 4.28 0.93 -16.63
CA ILE A 32 4.49 0.11 -15.44
C ILE A 32 5.41 -1.07 -15.77
N SER A 33 5.17 -1.74 -16.88
CA SER A 33 6.01 -2.87 -17.31
C SER A 33 7.47 -2.43 -17.47
N ARG A 34 7.70 -1.28 -18.08
CA ARG A 34 9.06 -0.75 -18.28
C ARG A 34 9.72 -0.29 -16.98
N LEU A 35 8.96 0.27 -16.06
CA LEU A 35 9.47 0.62 -14.73
C LEU A 35 9.89 -0.64 -13.98
N GLU A 36 9.08 -1.68 -14.01
CA GLU A 36 9.38 -2.93 -13.30
C GLU A 36 10.57 -3.66 -13.90
N SER A 37 10.75 -3.59 -15.22
CA SER A 37 11.89 -4.23 -15.88
C SER A 37 13.18 -3.43 -15.78
N GLY A 38 13.09 -2.17 -15.38
CA GLY A 38 14.24 -1.29 -15.30
C GLY A 38 14.58 -0.59 -16.62
N ASP A 39 13.72 -0.71 -17.63
CA ASP A 39 13.95 -0.08 -18.95
C ASP A 39 13.88 1.44 -18.90
N ILE A 40 13.07 1.99 -18.00
CA ILE A 40 12.95 3.44 -17.82
C ILE A 40 13.13 3.77 -16.34
N ASN A 41 13.54 5.01 -16.08
CA ASN A 41 13.73 5.50 -14.72
C ASN A 41 12.45 6.10 -14.17
N PHE A 42 12.30 6.04 -12.85
CA PHE A 42 11.20 6.70 -12.16
C PHE A 42 11.39 8.20 -12.21
N THR A 43 10.33 8.92 -12.56
CA THR A 43 10.31 10.37 -12.40
C THR A 43 9.80 10.70 -11.00
N GLU A 44 10.09 11.91 -10.54
CA GLU A 44 9.57 12.36 -9.24
C GLU A 44 8.04 12.32 -9.22
N GLN A 45 7.41 12.71 -10.31
CA GLN A 45 5.94 12.69 -10.43
C GLN A 45 5.39 11.28 -10.29
N MET A 46 6.03 10.29 -10.88
CA MET A 46 5.62 8.88 -10.75
C MET A 46 5.72 8.39 -9.32
N ILE A 47 6.82 8.74 -8.64
CA ILE A 47 7.02 8.37 -7.24
C ILE A 47 5.90 8.97 -6.37
N ILE A 48 5.61 10.24 -6.57
CA ILE A 48 4.55 10.93 -5.85
C ILE A 48 3.20 10.26 -6.10
N SER A 49 2.90 9.95 -7.34
CA SER A 49 1.62 9.32 -7.72
C SER A 49 1.45 7.95 -7.07
N ILE A 50 2.50 7.14 -7.08
CA ILE A 50 2.49 5.81 -6.46
C ILE A 50 2.26 5.92 -4.96
N CYS A 51 3.02 6.79 -4.30
CA CYS A 51 2.93 6.95 -2.85
C CYS A 51 1.56 7.45 -2.41
N ARG A 52 0.96 8.36 -3.17
CA ARG A 52 -0.37 8.88 -2.86
C ARG A 52 -1.49 7.87 -3.11
N ALA A 53 -1.38 7.13 -4.20
CA ALA A 53 -2.44 6.20 -4.60
C ALA A 53 -2.59 5.04 -3.63
N PHE A 54 -1.50 4.61 -3.01
CA PHE A 54 -1.48 3.37 -2.22
C PHE A 54 -0.96 3.56 -0.79
N ASN A 55 -0.76 4.78 -0.34
CA ASN A 55 -0.19 5.07 0.98
C ASN A 55 1.18 4.42 1.19
N VAL A 56 2.01 4.47 0.18
CA VAL A 56 3.33 3.87 0.21
C VAL A 56 4.32 4.81 0.88
N ASN A 57 5.18 4.25 1.71
CA ASN A 57 6.26 4.99 2.34
C ASN A 57 7.33 5.31 1.29
N ARG A 58 7.53 6.59 1.01
CA ARG A 58 8.50 7.03 0.01
C ARG A 58 9.91 6.50 0.28
N ALA A 59 10.35 6.53 1.53
CA ALA A 59 11.68 6.04 1.89
C ALA A 59 11.84 4.55 1.58
N TRP A 60 10.76 3.78 1.78
CA TRP A 60 10.79 2.37 1.40
C TRP A 60 10.91 2.18 -0.11
N LEU A 61 10.10 2.89 -0.87
CA LEU A 61 10.10 2.74 -2.33
C LEU A 61 11.44 3.17 -2.95
N VAL A 62 11.92 4.33 -2.55
CA VAL A 62 13.13 4.93 -3.14
C VAL A 62 14.40 4.32 -2.58
N GLU A 63 14.47 4.11 -1.27
CA GLU A 63 15.70 3.72 -0.59
C GLU A 63 15.65 2.34 0.08
N GLY A 64 14.49 1.75 0.17
CA GLY A 64 14.33 0.45 0.84
C GLY A 64 14.37 0.55 2.35
N VAL A 65 14.06 1.71 2.91
CA VAL A 65 14.13 1.98 4.34
C VAL A 65 12.73 2.06 4.93
N GLY A 66 12.52 1.36 6.05
CA GLY A 66 11.26 1.40 6.77
C GLY A 66 10.20 0.46 6.20
N ASP A 67 8.97 0.64 6.61
CA ASP A 67 7.86 -0.19 6.17
C ASP A 67 7.36 0.23 4.80
N MET A 68 6.80 -0.72 4.05
CA MET A 68 6.26 -0.48 2.72
C MET A 68 5.16 0.58 2.73
N PHE A 69 4.28 0.54 3.71
CA PHE A 69 3.15 1.47 3.81
C PHE A 69 3.31 2.43 4.98
N THR A 70 2.76 3.64 4.79
CA THR A 70 2.71 4.62 5.87
C THR A 70 1.60 4.27 6.84
N ASN A 71 1.74 4.72 8.09
CA ASN A 71 0.68 4.58 9.08
C ASN A 71 -0.47 5.53 8.74
N LEU A 72 -1.67 5.17 9.21
CA LEU A 72 -2.78 6.11 9.16
C LEU A 72 -2.42 7.35 9.98
N PRO A 73 -2.85 8.55 9.52
CA PRO A 73 -2.65 9.75 10.34
C PRO A 73 -3.23 9.57 11.72
N GLU A 74 -2.51 10.01 12.73
CA GLU A 74 -2.91 9.87 14.14
C GLU A 74 -4.28 10.49 14.39
N THR A 75 -4.55 11.63 13.77
CA THR A 75 -5.84 12.32 13.93
C THR A 75 -7.02 11.48 13.45
N ILE A 76 -6.86 10.74 12.36
CA ILE A 76 -7.93 9.88 11.83
C ILE A 76 -8.17 8.72 12.79
N LEU A 77 -7.10 8.10 13.29
CA LEU A 77 -7.22 7.00 14.25
C LEU A 77 -7.86 7.46 15.55
N ASP A 78 -7.48 8.64 16.01
CA ASP A 78 -8.03 9.21 17.25
C ASP A 78 -9.53 9.49 17.11
N GLU A 79 -9.94 10.06 15.98
CA GLU A 79 -11.36 10.31 15.71
C GLU A 79 -12.16 9.02 15.66
N LEU A 80 -11.63 8.01 14.98
CA LEU A 80 -12.28 6.71 14.87
C LEU A 80 -12.41 6.06 16.25
N ALA A 81 -11.34 6.10 17.02
CA ALA A 81 -11.32 5.53 18.37
C ALA A 81 -12.34 6.21 19.27
N LEU A 82 -12.46 7.52 19.17
CA LEU A 82 -13.42 8.28 19.97
C LEU A 82 -14.86 7.94 19.55
N GLN A 83 -15.13 7.91 18.26
CA GLN A 83 -16.46 7.67 17.74
C GLN A 83 -17.00 6.28 18.08
N TYR A 84 -16.14 5.27 18.06
CA TYR A 84 -16.53 3.89 18.30
C TYR A 84 -16.07 3.36 19.66
N GLU A 85 -15.55 4.23 20.51
CA GLU A 85 -15.07 3.89 21.86
C GLU A 85 -14.04 2.75 21.84
N LEU A 86 -13.10 2.84 20.91
CA LEU A 86 -12.05 1.84 20.77
C LEU A 86 -11.00 1.98 21.86
N THR A 87 -10.48 0.85 22.35
CA THR A 87 -9.34 0.84 23.24
C THR A 87 -8.07 1.14 22.44
N ASP A 88 -6.96 1.44 23.15
CA ASP A 88 -5.67 1.64 22.49
C ASP A 88 -5.25 0.41 21.70
N GLU A 89 -5.50 -0.76 22.26
CA GLU A 89 -5.18 -2.02 21.60
C GLU A 89 -6.00 -2.22 20.31
N GLU A 90 -7.29 -1.88 20.37
CA GLU A 90 -8.15 -1.96 19.18
C GLU A 90 -7.74 -0.95 18.13
N LYS A 91 -7.33 0.24 18.54
CA LYS A 91 -6.81 1.28 17.64
C LYS A 91 -5.57 0.79 16.91
N ASP A 92 -4.65 0.16 17.63
CA ASP A 92 -3.44 -0.43 17.04
C ASP A 92 -3.80 -1.53 16.04
N LEU A 93 -4.80 -2.34 16.38
CA LEU A 93 -5.27 -3.40 15.50
C LEU A 93 -5.80 -2.86 14.17
N VAL A 94 -6.56 -1.77 14.23
CA VAL A 94 -7.08 -1.10 13.02
C VAL A 94 -5.91 -0.64 12.15
N SER A 95 -4.91 -0.01 12.76
CA SER A 95 -3.72 0.45 12.06
C SER A 95 -3.00 -0.72 11.39
N ASP A 96 -2.83 -1.81 12.12
CA ASP A 96 -2.16 -3.01 11.61
C ASP A 96 -2.93 -3.65 10.46
N PHE A 97 -4.25 -3.70 10.57
CA PHE A 97 -5.10 -4.23 9.50
C PHE A 97 -4.91 -3.44 8.21
N CYS A 98 -4.85 -2.11 8.31
CA CYS A 98 -4.68 -1.24 7.14
C CYS A 98 -3.34 -1.45 6.45
N LYS A 99 -2.33 -1.94 7.17
CA LYS A 99 -1.01 -2.22 6.61
C LYS A 99 -0.90 -3.60 5.96
N LEU A 100 -1.88 -4.46 6.17
CA LEU A 100 -1.82 -5.82 5.61
C LEU A 100 -1.98 -5.81 4.09
N PRO A 101 -1.30 -6.71 3.38
CA PRO A 101 -1.57 -6.95 1.97
C PRO A 101 -3.03 -7.35 1.75
N LYS A 102 -3.54 -7.03 0.57
CA LYS A 102 -4.94 -7.29 0.22
C LYS A 102 -5.37 -8.74 0.50
N GLU A 103 -4.53 -9.69 0.15
CA GLU A 103 -4.84 -11.11 0.36
C GLU A 103 -5.00 -11.45 1.83
N GLN A 104 -4.13 -10.90 2.66
CA GLN A 104 -4.19 -11.15 4.10
C GLN A 104 -5.39 -10.45 4.72
N ARG A 105 -5.74 -9.25 4.23
CA ARG A 105 -6.95 -8.57 4.69
C ARG A 105 -8.20 -9.40 4.37
N ASN A 106 -8.24 -10.05 3.22
CA ASN A 106 -9.35 -10.91 2.85
C ASN A 106 -9.51 -12.09 3.80
N VAL A 107 -8.40 -12.67 4.23
CA VAL A 107 -8.41 -13.77 5.20
C VAL A 107 -9.00 -13.30 6.53
N VAL A 108 -8.55 -12.14 7.01
CA VAL A 108 -9.04 -11.57 8.27
C VAL A 108 -10.53 -11.26 8.16
N MET A 109 -10.97 -10.68 7.05
CA MET A 109 -12.38 -10.35 6.83
C MET A 109 -13.25 -11.60 6.82
N ALA A 110 -12.79 -12.66 6.18
CA ALA A 110 -13.54 -13.92 6.15
C ALA A 110 -13.69 -14.48 7.55
N PHE A 111 -12.65 -14.42 8.35
CA PHE A 111 -12.67 -14.87 9.74
C PHE A 111 -13.67 -14.06 10.57
N LEU A 112 -13.60 -12.72 10.48
CA LEU A 112 -14.45 -11.82 11.25
C LEU A 112 -15.93 -11.95 10.87
N ARG A 113 -16.21 -12.25 9.62
CA ARG A 113 -17.59 -12.44 9.16
C ARG A 113 -18.14 -13.82 9.45
N GLY A 114 -17.36 -14.66 10.10
CA GLY A 114 -17.78 -16.00 10.47
C GLY A 114 -18.09 -16.88 9.27
N LYS A 115 -17.33 -16.76 8.22
CA LYS A 115 -17.51 -17.61 7.03
C LYS A 115 -17.25 -19.06 7.36
N LYS A 116 -18.07 -19.87 6.82
CA LYS A 116 -18.04 -21.31 7.09
C LYS A 116 -17.67 -22.07 5.84
#